data_11de54d1a0820a48938a6dea94acd5fe
#
_entry.id   11de54d1a0820a48938a6dea94acd5fe
#
_cell.length_a   1.000
_cell.length_b   1.000
_cell.length_c   1.000
_cell.angle_alpha   90.00
_cell.angle_beta   90.00
_cell.angle_gamma   90.00
#
_symmetry.space_group_name_H-M   'P 1'
#
loop_
_entity.id
_entity.type
_entity.pdbx_description
1 polymer ?
#
loop_
_entity_poly.entity_id
_entity_poly.type
_entity_poly.pdbx_seq_one_letter_code
_entity_poly.pdbx_strand_id
1 'polypeptide(L)'
;MLPVVIDLEDLLLKAVVVARRFGARRLLLFGSALENPTAARDLDLACEGVPGWKLFELSSALEETLEVPLDLVPLDPPAPFTRLIEQRARVLL
;
A
#
# COMPACT_ATOMS: atom_id res chain seq x y z
N MET A 1 -2.69 -9.42 12.57
CA MET A 1 -1.41 -10.07 12.18
C MET A 1 -1.53 -10.59 10.76
N LEU A 2 -0.55 -10.32 9.93
CA LEU A 2 -0.52 -10.88 8.59
C LEU A 2 -0.36 -12.40 8.66
N PRO A 3 -0.96 -13.15 7.71
CA PRO A 3 -0.85 -14.62 7.73
C PRO A 3 0.61 -15.08 7.66
N VAL A 4 1.00 -16.00 8.55
CA VAL A 4 2.39 -16.48 8.61
C VAL A 4 2.77 -17.30 7.38
N VAL A 5 1.80 -17.87 6.68
CA VAL A 5 2.05 -18.69 5.50
C VAL A 5 2.21 -17.87 4.23
N ILE A 6 1.99 -16.55 4.31
CA ILE A 6 2.09 -15.67 3.15
C ILE A 6 3.35 -14.82 3.32
N ASP A 7 4.23 -14.91 2.33
CA ASP A 7 5.42 -14.08 2.26
C ASP A 7 5.01 -12.64 2.00
N LEU A 8 5.45 -11.72 2.84
CA LEU A 8 5.18 -10.30 2.66
C LEU A 8 5.67 -9.80 1.29
N GLU A 9 6.84 -10.25 0.85
CA GLU A 9 7.36 -9.85 -0.46
C GLU A 9 6.44 -10.27 -1.60
N ASP A 10 5.82 -11.44 -1.50
CA ASP A 10 4.85 -11.89 -2.49
C ASP A 10 3.60 -11.00 -2.50
N LEU A 11 3.11 -10.63 -1.32
CA LEU A 11 1.99 -9.68 -1.21
C LEU A 11 2.33 -8.35 -1.87
N LEU A 12 3.53 -7.85 -1.63
CA LEU A 12 3.96 -6.56 -2.17
C LEU A 12 4.09 -6.61 -3.70
N LEU A 13 4.57 -7.71 -4.25
CA LEU A 13 4.62 -7.88 -5.71
C LEU A 13 3.23 -7.86 -6.32
N LYS A 14 2.28 -8.55 -5.69
CA LYS A 14 0.89 -8.55 -6.13
C LYS A 14 0.27 -7.16 -6.04
N ALA A 15 0.59 -6.42 -4.98
CA ALA A 15 0.10 -5.06 -4.81
C ALA A 15 0.58 -4.15 -5.94
N VAL A 16 1.83 -4.27 -6.34
CA VAL A 16 2.39 -3.49 -7.45
C VAL A 16 1.63 -3.77 -8.76
N VAL A 17 1.36 -5.04 -9.03
CA VAL A 17 0.62 -5.41 -10.26
C VAL A 17 -0.75 -4.77 -10.28
N VAL A 18 -1.48 -4.85 -9.18
CA VAL A 18 -2.83 -4.27 -9.09
C VAL A 18 -2.77 -2.75 -9.20
N ALA A 19 -1.84 -2.11 -8.47
CA ALA A 19 -1.72 -0.66 -8.49
C ALA A 19 -1.41 -0.13 -9.90
N ARG A 20 -0.55 -0.82 -10.63
CA ARG A 20 -0.24 -0.44 -12.01
C ARG A 20 -1.44 -0.51 -12.93
N ARG A 21 -2.31 -1.48 -12.75
CA ARG A 21 -3.55 -1.60 -13.53
C ARG A 21 -4.46 -0.39 -13.33
N PHE A 22 -4.38 0.24 -12.17
CA PHE A 22 -5.16 1.43 -11.86
C PHE A 22 -4.45 2.74 -12.22
N GLY A 23 -3.27 2.65 -12.79
CA GLY A 23 -2.52 3.82 -13.24
C GLY A 23 -1.62 4.45 -12.19
N ALA A 24 -1.35 3.76 -11.09
CA ALA A 24 -0.46 4.31 -10.06
C ALA A 24 0.95 4.52 -10.61
N ARG A 25 1.51 5.69 -10.33
CA ARG A 25 2.90 6.02 -10.67
C ARG A 25 3.86 5.69 -9.54
N ARG A 26 3.38 5.73 -8.30
CA ARG A 26 4.17 5.40 -7.12
C ARG A 26 3.31 4.59 -6.16
N LEU A 27 3.95 3.63 -5.52
CA LEU A 27 3.34 2.84 -4.45
C LEU A 27 4.38 2.67 -3.35
N LEU A 28 4.02 3.05 -2.13
CA LEU A 28 4.89 3.01 -0.98
C LEU A 28 4.31 2.13 0.10
N LEU A 29 5.16 1.39 0.80
CA LEU A 29 4.79 0.66 2.01
C LEU A 29 5.29 1.47 3.22
N PHE A 30 4.40 1.69 4.18
CA PHE A 30 4.77 2.38 5.41
C PHE A 30 4.08 1.70 6.61
N GLY A 31 4.28 2.25 7.80
CA GLY A 31 3.61 1.78 9.00
C GLY A 31 4.13 0.46 9.53
N SER A 32 3.26 -0.28 10.24
CA SER A 32 3.68 -1.43 11.02
C SER A 32 4.22 -2.59 10.18
N ALA A 33 3.71 -2.82 8.99
CA ALA A 33 4.20 -3.90 8.15
C ALA A 33 5.63 -3.65 7.66
N LEU A 34 6.02 -2.38 7.54
CA LEU A 34 7.39 -2.02 7.20
C LEU A 34 8.31 -2.15 8.41
N GLU A 35 7.88 -1.64 9.57
CA GLU A 35 8.72 -1.57 10.75
C GLU A 35 8.78 -2.89 11.53
N ASN A 36 7.69 -3.62 11.56
CA ASN A 36 7.61 -4.88 12.29
C ASN A 36 6.68 -5.86 11.56
N PRO A 37 7.15 -6.47 10.46
CA PRO A 37 6.31 -7.32 9.61
C PRO A 37 5.67 -8.49 10.35
N THR A 38 6.36 -9.07 11.34
CA THR A 38 5.87 -10.25 12.04
C THR A 38 4.72 -9.93 13.01
N ALA A 39 4.62 -8.69 13.44
CA ALA A 39 3.57 -8.24 14.37
C ALA A 39 2.49 -7.41 13.69
N ALA A 40 2.63 -7.10 12.42
CA ALA A 40 1.69 -6.26 11.71
C ALA A 40 0.35 -6.96 11.51
N ARG A 41 -0.73 -6.19 11.60
CA ARG A 41 -2.09 -6.70 11.40
C ARG A 41 -2.63 -6.36 10.01
N ASP A 42 -2.17 -5.27 9.45
CA ASP A 42 -2.63 -4.75 8.17
C ASP A 42 -1.48 -4.11 7.42
N LEU A 43 -1.71 -3.87 6.14
CA LEU A 43 -0.77 -3.16 5.29
C LEU A 43 -1.16 -1.69 5.22
N ASP A 44 -0.19 -0.82 5.36
CA ASP A 44 -0.37 0.61 5.11
C ASP A 44 0.36 0.97 3.82
N LEU A 45 -0.41 1.34 2.82
CA LEU A 45 0.10 1.68 1.50
C LEU A 45 -0.25 3.12 1.14
N ALA A 46 0.63 3.76 0.40
CA ALA A 46 0.38 5.09 -0.14
C ALA A 46 0.64 5.08 -1.64
N CYS A 47 -0.18 5.77 -2.41
CA CYS A 47 -0.04 5.79 -3.86
C CYS A 47 -0.18 7.18 -4.44
N GLU A 48 0.44 7.36 -5.59
CA GLU A 48 0.35 8.58 -6.39
C GLU A 48 -0.08 8.20 -7.80
N GLY A 49 -0.89 9.06 -8.43
CA GLY A 49 -1.31 8.89 -9.81
C GLY A 49 -2.69 8.31 -10.00
N VAL A 50 -3.33 7.83 -8.93
CA VAL A 50 -4.70 7.33 -9.00
C VAL A 50 -5.64 8.44 -8.52
N PRO A 51 -6.62 8.86 -9.35
CA PRO A 51 -7.57 9.90 -8.92
C PRO A 51 -8.31 9.49 -7.65
N GLY A 52 -8.66 10.48 -6.82
CA GLY A 52 -9.33 10.22 -5.55
C GLY A 52 -10.59 9.37 -5.68
N TRP A 53 -11.38 9.59 -6.74
CA TRP A 53 -12.60 8.84 -6.97
C TRP A 53 -12.35 7.37 -7.34
N LYS A 54 -11.12 7.02 -7.73
CA LYS A 54 -10.72 5.65 -8.03
C LYS A 54 -10.01 4.96 -6.87
N LEU A 55 -9.62 5.69 -5.85
CA LEU A 55 -8.88 5.12 -4.73
C LEU A 55 -9.66 4.03 -4.00
N PHE A 56 -10.97 4.23 -3.86
CA PHE A 56 -11.81 3.23 -3.23
C PHE A 56 -11.81 1.92 -4.01
N GLU A 57 -11.90 2.01 -5.33
CA GLU A 57 -11.86 0.82 -6.19
C GLU A 57 -10.51 0.12 -6.10
N LEU A 58 -9.42 0.89 -6.09
CA LEU A 58 -8.08 0.32 -5.94
C LEU A 58 -7.93 -0.37 -4.59
N SER A 59 -8.39 0.27 -3.51
CA SER A 59 -8.33 -0.32 -2.18
C SER A 59 -9.09 -1.65 -2.13
N SER A 60 -10.30 -1.68 -2.69
CA SER A 60 -11.10 -2.90 -2.73
C SER A 60 -10.42 -4.00 -3.55
N ALA A 61 -9.83 -3.65 -4.69
CA ALA A 61 -9.13 -4.62 -5.52
C ALA A 61 -7.90 -5.18 -4.82
N LEU A 62 -7.18 -4.34 -4.09
CA LEU A 62 -6.03 -4.78 -3.30
C LEU A 62 -6.45 -5.71 -2.18
N GLU A 63 -7.48 -5.37 -1.41
CA GLU A 63 -7.95 -6.22 -0.33
C GLU A 63 -8.41 -7.57 -0.85
N GLU A 64 -9.12 -7.58 -1.97
CA GLU A 64 -9.60 -8.80 -2.58
C GLU A 64 -8.45 -9.68 -3.08
N THR A 65 -7.45 -9.08 -3.71
CA THR A 65 -6.31 -9.80 -4.28
C THR A 65 -5.36 -10.31 -3.20
N LEU A 66 -5.08 -9.47 -2.20
CA LEU A 66 -4.10 -9.80 -1.17
C LEU A 66 -4.71 -10.56 0.00
N GLU A 67 -6.03 -10.47 0.17
CA GLU A 67 -6.78 -11.12 1.25
C GLU A 67 -6.25 -10.75 2.63
N VAL A 68 -5.81 -9.50 2.78
CA VAL A 68 -5.38 -8.94 4.07
C VAL A 68 -6.00 -7.56 4.23
N PRO A 69 -6.26 -7.13 5.47
CA PRO A 69 -6.71 -5.77 5.71
C PRO A 69 -5.63 -4.78 5.28
N LEU A 70 -6.04 -3.68 4.67
CA LEU A 70 -5.10 -2.64 4.30
C LEU A 70 -5.74 -1.26 4.34
N ASP A 71 -4.89 -0.26 4.54
CA ASP A 71 -5.24 1.14 4.39
C ASP A 71 -4.47 1.70 3.20
N LEU A 72 -5.16 2.43 2.35
CA LEU A 72 -4.55 3.07 1.20
C LEU A 72 -4.77 4.57 1.29
N VAL A 73 -3.67 5.33 1.29
CA VAL A 73 -3.75 6.78 1.35
C VAL A 73 -3.16 7.39 0.07
N PRO A 74 -3.72 8.52 -0.38
CA PRO A 74 -3.16 9.21 -1.55
C PRO A 74 -1.94 10.05 -1.16
N LEU A 75 -0.97 10.12 -2.05
CA LEU A 75 0.18 11.02 -1.90
C LEU A 75 -0.11 12.39 -2.54
N ASP A 76 -1.16 12.49 -3.34
CA ASP A 76 -1.58 13.72 -4.01
C ASP A 76 -2.87 14.23 -3.39
N PRO A 77 -2.98 15.52 -3.08
CA PRO A 77 -1.91 16.51 -3.09
C PRO A 77 -0.96 16.32 -1.92
N PRO A 78 0.28 16.84 -2.02
CA PRO A 78 1.23 16.75 -0.91
C PRO A 78 0.69 17.42 0.35
N ALA A 79 0.96 16.79 1.50
CA ALA A 79 0.55 17.28 2.80
C ALA A 79 1.64 16.93 3.82
N PRO A 80 1.64 17.54 5.01
CA PRO A 80 2.65 17.20 6.03
C PRO A 80 2.70 15.70 6.34
N PHE A 81 1.54 15.06 6.45
CA PHE A 81 1.46 13.63 6.72
C PHE A 81 2.09 12.80 5.58
N THR A 82 1.81 13.15 4.32
CA THR A 82 2.35 12.41 3.18
C THR A 82 3.86 12.58 3.07
N ARG A 83 4.39 13.73 3.47
CA ARG A 83 5.83 13.96 3.50
C ARG A 83 6.52 13.07 4.53
N LEU A 84 5.89 12.86 5.69
CA LEU A 84 6.41 11.94 6.69
C LEU A 84 6.42 10.51 6.16
N ILE A 85 5.38 10.11 5.46
CA ILE A 85 5.32 8.80 4.82
C ILE A 85 6.49 8.64 3.85
N GLU A 86 6.68 9.62 2.97
CA GLU A 86 7.72 9.55 1.94
C GLU A 86 9.13 9.44 2.52
N GLN A 87 9.37 10.04 3.68
CA GLN A 87 10.68 10.01 4.32
C GLN A 87 11.03 8.64 4.88
N ARG A 88 10.04 7.83 5.24
CA ARG A 88 10.26 6.57 5.96
C ARG A 88 9.82 5.35 5.18
N ALA A 89 9.07 5.53 4.12
CA ALA A 89 8.45 4.44 3.39
C ALA A 89 9.45 3.65 2.56
N ARG A 90 9.08 2.41 2.30
CA ARG A 90 9.75 1.59 1.29
C ARG A 90 9.06 1.80 -0.05
N VAL A 91 9.82 2.14 -1.06
CA VAL A 91 9.30 2.33 -2.42
C VAL A 91 9.07 0.95 -3.05
N LEU A 92 7.84 0.71 -3.50
CA LEU A 92 7.49 -0.53 -4.20
C LEU A 92 7.42 -0.31 -5.71
N LEU A 93 6.99 0.87 -6.08
CA LEU A 93 6.82 1.25 -7.47
C LEU A 93 7.26 2.69 -7.68
#